data_82355102da609942b20becb9a9191eb6
#
_entry.id   82355102da609942b20becb9a9191eb6
#
_cell.length_a   1.000
_cell.length_b   1.000
_cell.length_c   1.000
_cell.angle_alpha   90.00
_cell.angle_beta   90.00
_cell.angle_gamma   90.00
#
_symmetry.space_group_name_H-M   'P 1'
#
loop_
_entity.id
_entity.type
_entity.pdbx_description
1 polymer ?
#
loop_
_entity_poly.entity_id
_entity_poly.type
_entity_poly.pdbx_seq_one_letter_code
_entity_poly.pdbx_strand_id
1 'polypeptide(L)'
;FQQPFSWKSLGVDIRGRSRTLHINYRTSHQIRAQADQLLGPDVTDVDGNSEDRRGTVSVFNGPPPDIRSFKSEVAECKAVTAWILDRAKDGLAQHELGVFVRSDAQIPRAVAAVTAAGIPFNVLDEHVETTNGQASVCTMHLAKGLEFRAVVVMACDDEVIPLQERVEAVTDEADIEEVYNTERNLLYVACTRARDRLLVT
;
A
#
# COMPACT_ATOMS: atom_id res chain seq x y z
N PHE A 1 -2.74 -7.73 -9.95
CA PHE A 1 -1.44 -8.39 -9.76
C PHE A 1 -1.14 -9.26 -10.98
N GLN A 2 0.07 -9.14 -11.53
CA GLN A 2 0.53 -10.06 -12.58
C GLN A 2 0.61 -11.46 -12.00
N GLN A 3 0.17 -12.47 -12.74
CA GLN A 3 0.40 -13.85 -12.35
C GLN A 3 1.90 -14.08 -12.16
N PRO A 4 2.30 -14.77 -11.09
CA PRO A 4 3.69 -15.11 -10.88
C PRO A 4 4.17 -15.94 -12.08
N PHE A 5 5.33 -15.59 -12.65
CA PHE A 5 5.94 -16.40 -13.70
C PHE A 5 7.29 -16.93 -13.22
N SER A 6 7.61 -18.14 -13.65
CA SER A 6 8.86 -18.79 -13.33
C SER A 6 9.86 -18.61 -14.48
N TRP A 7 11.04 -18.07 -14.18
CA TRP A 7 12.16 -18.02 -15.13
C TRP A 7 12.56 -19.41 -15.58
N LYS A 8 12.49 -20.38 -14.64
CA LYS A 8 12.81 -21.79 -14.91
C LYS A 8 11.83 -22.40 -15.93
N SER A 9 10.54 -22.07 -15.85
CA SER A 9 9.52 -22.53 -16.82
C SER A 9 9.77 -21.98 -18.23
N LEU A 10 10.45 -20.83 -18.33
CA LEU A 10 10.87 -20.21 -19.59
C LEU A 10 12.25 -20.71 -20.06
N GLY A 11 12.85 -21.71 -19.40
CA GLY A 11 14.16 -22.26 -19.74
C GLY A 11 15.35 -21.39 -19.35
N VAL A 12 15.14 -20.34 -18.53
CA VAL A 12 16.19 -19.44 -18.07
C VAL A 12 16.67 -19.85 -16.69
N ASP A 13 17.92 -20.29 -16.58
CA ASP A 13 18.55 -20.60 -15.27
C ASP A 13 19.13 -19.32 -14.67
N ILE A 14 18.51 -18.84 -13.58
CA ILE A 14 18.91 -17.63 -12.83
C ILE A 14 19.75 -17.94 -11.59
N ARG A 15 20.05 -19.21 -11.31
CA ARG A 15 20.85 -19.60 -10.13
C ARG A 15 22.21 -18.94 -10.17
N GLY A 16 22.60 -18.27 -9.11
CA GLY A 16 23.87 -17.54 -8.99
C GLY A 16 23.94 -16.23 -9.80
N ARG A 17 22.86 -15.86 -10.51
CA ARG A 17 22.75 -14.59 -11.25
C ARG A 17 21.76 -13.62 -10.62
N SER A 18 20.98 -14.08 -9.65
CA SER A 18 20.08 -13.25 -8.86
C SER A 18 20.85 -12.63 -7.68
N ARG A 19 20.57 -11.35 -7.41
CA ARG A 19 21.08 -10.65 -6.22
C ARG A 19 19.94 -9.87 -5.59
N THR A 20 19.77 -10.05 -4.29
CA THR A 20 18.82 -9.28 -3.50
C THR A 20 19.37 -7.90 -3.19
N LEU A 21 18.57 -6.87 -3.39
CA LEU A 21 18.91 -5.50 -3.01
C LEU A 21 18.65 -5.32 -1.51
N HIS A 22 19.71 -5.16 -0.75
CA HIS A 22 19.63 -4.98 0.71
C HIS A 22 19.49 -3.51 1.13
N ILE A 23 19.47 -2.56 0.19
CA ILE A 23 19.32 -1.13 0.48
C ILE A 23 18.00 -0.64 -0.11
N ASN A 24 17.15 -0.12 0.77
CA ASN A 24 15.88 0.50 0.39
C ASN A 24 16.01 2.01 0.41
N TYR A 25 15.86 2.62 -0.76
CA TYR A 25 15.90 4.08 -0.99
C TYR A 25 14.50 4.71 -1.08
N ARG A 26 13.43 3.91 -0.94
CA ARG A 26 12.07 4.36 -1.19
C ARG A 26 11.31 4.73 0.07
N THR A 27 11.43 3.93 1.11
CA THR A 27 10.56 3.98 2.29
C THR A 27 11.40 4.14 3.55
N SER A 28 10.96 4.95 4.50
CA SER A 28 11.65 5.09 5.79
C SER A 28 11.68 3.76 6.56
N HIS A 29 12.69 3.62 7.42
CA HIS A 29 12.87 2.40 8.21
C HIS A 29 11.62 2.07 9.03
N GLN A 30 11.00 3.07 9.66
CA GLN A 30 9.86 2.89 10.54
C GLN A 30 8.61 2.42 9.80
N ILE A 31 8.33 3.01 8.64
CA ILE A 31 7.20 2.58 7.79
C ILE A 31 7.44 1.16 7.30
N ARG A 32 8.65 0.88 6.82
CA ARG A 32 8.98 -0.44 6.32
C ARG A 32 8.91 -1.51 7.40
N ALA A 33 9.52 -1.27 8.58
CA ALA A 33 9.51 -2.22 9.69
C ALA A 33 8.07 -2.56 10.14
N GLN A 34 7.17 -1.59 10.10
CA GLN A 34 5.75 -1.83 10.41
C GLN A 34 5.06 -2.61 9.28
N ALA A 35 5.28 -2.24 8.01
CA ALA A 35 4.69 -2.93 6.87
C ALA A 35 5.19 -4.38 6.74
N ASP A 36 6.46 -4.65 7.04
CA ASP A 36 7.04 -6.00 7.00
C ASP A 36 6.32 -6.98 7.95
N GLN A 37 5.60 -6.49 8.98
CA GLN A 37 4.77 -7.33 9.86
C GLN A 37 3.55 -7.95 9.14
N LEU A 38 3.11 -7.37 8.03
CA LEU A 38 2.02 -7.90 7.21
C LEU A 38 2.43 -9.18 6.45
N LEU A 39 3.71 -9.32 6.18
CA LEU A 39 4.27 -10.42 5.42
C LEU A 39 5.10 -11.32 6.34
N GLY A 40 5.15 -12.60 6.01
CA GLY A 40 6.04 -13.52 6.72
C GLY A 40 7.52 -13.11 6.61
N PRO A 41 8.38 -13.65 7.48
CA PRO A 41 9.82 -13.33 7.50
C PRO A 41 10.52 -13.74 6.21
N ASP A 42 10.01 -14.75 5.53
CA ASP A 42 10.56 -15.32 4.31
C ASP A 42 9.60 -15.10 3.14
N VAL A 43 10.10 -14.63 2.03
CA VAL A 43 9.37 -14.59 0.76
C VAL A 43 9.88 -15.72 -0.11
N THR A 44 8.99 -16.63 -0.44
CA THR A 44 9.29 -17.70 -1.39
C THR A 44 8.82 -17.28 -2.78
N ASP A 45 9.71 -17.35 -3.76
CA ASP A 45 9.36 -17.15 -5.15
C ASP A 45 8.63 -18.39 -5.73
N VAL A 46 8.12 -18.25 -6.96
CA VAL A 46 7.41 -19.33 -7.67
C VAL A 46 8.30 -20.54 -7.94
N ASP A 47 9.61 -20.36 -7.96
CA ASP A 47 10.62 -21.41 -8.16
C ASP A 47 11.05 -22.08 -6.85
N GLY A 48 10.46 -21.69 -5.69
CA GLY A 48 10.72 -22.24 -4.37
C GLY A 48 11.97 -21.68 -3.70
N ASN A 49 12.57 -20.60 -4.23
CA ASN A 49 13.68 -19.95 -3.57
C ASN A 49 13.14 -19.03 -2.46
N SER A 50 13.61 -19.25 -1.23
CA SER A 50 13.25 -18.42 -0.09
C SER A 50 14.30 -17.33 0.13
N GLU A 51 13.87 -16.08 0.27
CA GLU A 51 14.73 -14.95 0.60
C GLU A 51 14.37 -14.38 1.97
N ASP A 52 15.39 -14.21 2.82
CA ASP A 52 15.26 -13.53 4.11
C ASP A 52 15.21 -12.01 3.91
N ARG A 53 14.08 -11.39 4.25
CA ARG A 53 13.86 -9.95 4.13
C ARG A 53 14.47 -9.12 5.26
N ARG A 54 14.92 -9.77 6.34
CA ARG A 54 15.42 -9.11 7.56
C ARG A 54 16.71 -8.32 7.35
N GLY A 55 17.48 -8.64 6.29
CA GLY A 55 18.75 -7.97 5.99
C GLY A 55 18.65 -6.66 5.22
N THR A 56 17.44 -6.20 4.85
CA THR A 56 17.31 -4.97 4.07
C THR A 56 17.32 -3.72 4.98
N VAL A 57 18.15 -2.75 4.65
CA VAL A 57 18.32 -1.49 5.40
C VAL A 57 17.67 -0.34 4.63
N SER A 58 16.82 0.46 5.27
CA SER A 58 16.29 1.70 4.69
C SER A 58 17.26 2.85 4.92
N VAL A 59 17.51 3.64 3.89
CA VAL A 59 18.39 4.82 3.96
C VAL A 59 17.72 5.97 4.72
N PHE A 60 16.39 6.04 4.66
CA PHE A 60 15.62 7.09 5.32
C PHE A 60 15.12 6.65 6.69
N ASN A 61 15.13 7.60 7.63
CA ASN A 61 14.44 7.50 8.90
C ASN A 61 13.30 8.52 8.93
N GLY A 62 12.19 8.14 9.55
CA GLY A 62 11.01 8.99 9.68
C GLY A 62 10.27 8.68 10.99
N PRO A 63 9.15 9.32 11.25
CA PRO A 63 8.30 8.91 12.36
C PRO A 63 7.68 7.53 12.10
N PRO A 64 7.22 6.85 13.16
CA PRO A 64 6.42 5.65 13.00
C PRO A 64 5.15 5.95 12.20
N PRO A 65 4.59 4.96 11.49
CA PRO A 65 3.27 5.07 10.89
C PRO A 65 2.20 5.41 11.93
N ASP A 66 1.24 6.20 11.50
CA ASP A 66 0.07 6.53 12.29
C ASP A 66 -1.02 5.51 11.96
N ILE A 67 -1.39 4.64 12.89
CA ILE A 67 -2.39 3.59 12.70
C ILE A 67 -3.54 3.88 13.65
N ARG A 68 -4.74 4.10 13.11
CA ARG A 68 -5.91 4.52 13.88
C ARG A 68 -7.15 3.71 13.49
N SER A 69 -7.97 3.38 14.47
CA SER A 69 -9.30 2.82 14.25
C SER A 69 -10.40 3.81 14.63
N PHE A 70 -11.51 3.77 13.93
CA PHE A 70 -12.64 4.66 14.11
C PHE A 70 -13.95 3.89 14.23
N LYS A 71 -14.91 4.49 14.95
CA LYS A 71 -16.25 3.89 15.14
C LYS A 71 -17.22 4.18 13.99
N SER A 72 -16.83 5.01 13.03
CA SER A 72 -17.65 5.36 11.88
C SER A 72 -16.82 5.99 10.77
N GLU A 73 -17.28 5.85 9.53
CA GLU A 73 -16.70 6.50 8.34
C GLU A 73 -16.62 8.02 8.48
N VAL A 74 -17.59 8.64 9.15
CA VAL A 74 -17.60 10.11 9.38
C VAL A 74 -16.45 10.51 10.29
N ALA A 75 -16.16 9.72 11.34
CA ALA A 75 -15.06 9.99 12.26
C ALA A 75 -13.70 9.79 11.56
N GLU A 76 -13.59 8.73 10.77
CA GLU A 76 -12.41 8.46 9.95
C GLU A 76 -12.16 9.59 8.95
N CYS A 77 -13.17 9.96 8.15
CA CYS A 77 -13.09 11.03 7.18
C CYS A 77 -12.57 12.34 7.80
N LYS A 78 -13.11 12.73 8.97
CA LYS A 78 -12.64 13.91 9.72
C LYS A 78 -11.18 13.80 10.13
N ALA A 79 -10.76 12.63 10.61
CA ALA A 79 -9.39 12.40 11.05
C ALA A 79 -8.41 12.40 9.88
N VAL A 80 -8.77 11.77 8.76
CA VAL A 80 -7.98 11.78 7.52
C VAL A 80 -7.86 13.21 6.98
N THR A 81 -8.98 13.95 6.91
CA THR A 81 -8.98 15.37 6.51
C THR A 81 -8.02 16.20 7.37
N ALA A 82 -8.10 16.07 8.69
CA ALA A 82 -7.23 16.79 9.61
C ALA A 82 -5.76 16.42 9.40
N TRP A 83 -5.46 15.13 9.21
CA TRP A 83 -4.11 14.65 8.96
C TRP A 83 -3.54 15.22 7.65
N ILE A 84 -4.34 15.25 6.57
CA ILE A 84 -3.94 15.83 5.28
C ILE A 84 -3.62 17.33 5.44
N LEU A 85 -4.48 18.08 6.13
CA LEU A 85 -4.27 19.51 6.39
C LEU A 85 -3.00 19.78 7.19
N ASP A 86 -2.69 18.93 8.16
CA ASP A 86 -1.45 19.05 8.92
C ASP A 86 -0.22 18.78 8.05
N ARG A 87 -0.28 17.80 7.15
CA ARG A 87 0.82 17.56 6.19
C ARG A 87 1.01 18.73 5.23
N ALA A 88 -0.09 19.34 4.76
CA ALA A 88 -0.01 20.54 3.92
C ALA A 88 0.65 21.73 4.68
N LYS A 89 0.37 21.91 5.97
CA LYS A 89 1.05 22.92 6.83
C LYS A 89 2.54 22.60 7.00
N ASP A 90 2.91 21.32 7.04
CA ASP A 90 4.31 20.87 7.12
C ASP A 90 5.06 21.03 5.78
N GLY A 91 4.41 21.62 4.75
CA GLY A 91 5.01 21.91 3.44
C GLY A 91 4.97 20.74 2.46
N LEU A 92 4.10 19.74 2.67
CA LEU A 92 3.86 18.69 1.69
C LEU A 92 3.13 19.28 0.49
N ALA A 93 3.70 19.11 -0.71
CA ALA A 93 3.04 19.48 -1.95
C ALA A 93 1.91 18.47 -2.27
N GLN A 94 0.83 18.92 -2.90
CA GLN A 94 -0.37 18.11 -3.13
C GLN A 94 -0.07 16.84 -3.95
N HIS A 95 0.75 16.93 -4.98
CA HIS A 95 1.16 15.78 -5.81
C HIS A 95 2.06 14.77 -5.07
N GLU A 96 2.55 15.12 -3.88
CA GLU A 96 3.32 14.23 -3.01
C GLU A 96 2.43 13.40 -2.06
N LEU A 97 1.10 13.53 -2.17
CA LEU A 97 0.11 12.81 -1.38
C LEU A 97 -0.60 11.75 -2.21
N GLY A 98 -0.56 10.51 -1.74
CA GLY A 98 -1.38 9.40 -2.23
C GLY A 98 -2.43 8.97 -1.21
N VAL A 99 -3.65 8.69 -1.67
CA VAL A 99 -4.73 8.12 -0.84
C VAL A 99 -5.19 6.84 -1.50
N PHE A 100 -5.04 5.73 -0.78
CA PHE A 100 -5.35 4.39 -1.28
C PHE A 100 -6.52 3.78 -0.52
N VAL A 101 -7.39 3.10 -1.27
CA VAL A 101 -8.48 2.29 -0.75
C VAL A 101 -8.46 0.90 -1.37
N ARG A 102 -9.14 -0.07 -0.74
CA ARG A 102 -9.11 -1.46 -1.22
C ARG A 102 -9.78 -1.67 -2.57
N SER A 103 -10.92 -1.04 -2.81
CA SER A 103 -11.74 -1.24 -4.01
C SER A 103 -12.41 0.06 -4.46
N ASP A 104 -12.98 0.05 -5.67
CA ASP A 104 -13.70 1.19 -6.23
C ASP A 104 -14.90 1.60 -5.38
N ALA A 105 -15.52 0.66 -4.67
CA ALA A 105 -16.61 0.93 -3.74
C ALA A 105 -16.21 1.91 -2.62
N GLN A 106 -14.93 1.98 -2.26
CA GLN A 106 -14.40 2.86 -1.22
C GLN A 106 -13.83 4.19 -1.77
N ILE A 107 -13.72 4.36 -3.09
CA ILE A 107 -13.26 5.62 -3.69
C ILE A 107 -14.08 6.84 -3.23
N PRO A 108 -15.43 6.78 -3.16
CA PRO A 108 -16.22 7.91 -2.66
C PRO A 108 -15.84 8.35 -1.24
N ARG A 109 -15.49 7.40 -0.35
CA ARG A 109 -15.04 7.66 1.03
C ARG A 109 -13.70 8.41 1.05
N ALA A 110 -12.74 8.02 0.22
CA ALA A 110 -11.48 8.73 0.05
C ALA A 110 -11.66 10.12 -0.56
N VAL A 111 -12.47 10.23 -1.60
CA VAL A 111 -12.81 11.50 -2.25
C VAL A 111 -13.44 12.48 -1.27
N ALA A 112 -14.35 12.00 -0.40
CA ALA A 112 -14.98 12.86 0.62
C ALA A 112 -13.93 13.45 1.58
N ALA A 113 -12.93 12.65 2.02
CA ALA A 113 -11.89 13.12 2.92
C ALA A 113 -10.96 14.17 2.26
N VAL A 114 -10.56 13.94 1.01
CA VAL A 114 -9.68 14.86 0.26
C VAL A 114 -10.42 16.14 -0.11
N THR A 115 -11.70 16.04 -0.52
CA THR A 115 -12.56 17.18 -0.80
C THR A 115 -12.75 18.05 0.45
N ALA A 116 -12.99 17.43 1.61
CA ALA A 116 -13.13 18.15 2.87
C ALA A 116 -11.83 18.86 3.29
N ALA A 117 -10.65 18.35 2.87
CA ALA A 117 -9.38 19.02 3.06
C ALA A 117 -9.18 20.23 2.11
N GLY A 118 -10.03 20.39 1.10
CA GLY A 118 -9.95 21.49 0.15
C GLY A 118 -8.74 21.47 -0.77
N ILE A 119 -8.13 20.31 -0.98
CA ILE A 119 -6.96 20.16 -1.87
C ILE A 119 -7.38 19.60 -3.22
N PRO A 120 -6.75 20.06 -4.34
CA PRO A 120 -6.96 19.45 -5.65
C PRO A 120 -6.53 18.00 -5.66
N PHE A 121 -7.29 17.15 -6.33
CA PHE A 121 -6.96 15.73 -6.46
C PHE A 121 -7.36 15.18 -7.83
N ASN A 122 -6.77 14.06 -8.19
CA ASN A 122 -7.13 13.25 -9.35
C ASN A 122 -7.40 11.82 -8.88
N VAL A 123 -8.49 11.23 -9.36
CA VAL A 123 -8.77 9.80 -9.18
C VAL A 123 -8.07 9.06 -10.33
N LEU A 124 -7.08 8.24 -9.99
CA LEU A 124 -6.31 7.51 -10.99
C LEU A 124 -7.09 6.32 -11.52
N ASP A 125 -7.00 6.12 -12.81
CA ASP A 125 -7.48 4.95 -13.54
C ASP A 125 -6.32 3.98 -13.90
N GLU A 126 -6.57 3.05 -14.80
CA GLU A 126 -5.60 2.05 -15.25
C GLU A 126 -4.33 2.63 -15.90
N HIS A 127 -4.38 3.86 -16.39
CA HIS A 127 -3.22 4.53 -16.98
C HIS A 127 -2.26 5.07 -15.93
N VAL A 128 -2.72 5.22 -14.67
CA VAL A 128 -1.91 5.61 -13.50
C VAL A 128 -1.14 6.92 -13.74
N GLU A 129 -1.77 7.89 -14.41
CA GLU A 129 -1.16 9.19 -14.67
C GLU A 129 -1.34 10.14 -13.49
N THR A 130 -0.24 10.46 -12.82
CA THR A 130 -0.24 11.45 -11.75
C THR A 130 -0.18 12.86 -12.32
N THR A 131 -0.91 13.78 -11.69
CA THR A 131 -0.97 15.19 -12.13
C THR A 131 -0.23 16.08 -11.14
N ASN A 132 0.68 16.91 -11.65
CA ASN A 132 1.39 17.86 -10.80
C ASN A 132 0.41 18.86 -10.14
N GLY A 133 0.59 19.09 -8.83
CA GLY A 133 -0.27 19.96 -8.04
C GLY A 133 -1.60 19.31 -7.59
N GLN A 134 -1.79 18.01 -7.82
CA GLN A 134 -2.98 17.29 -7.39
C GLN A 134 -2.60 16.04 -6.58
N ALA A 135 -3.33 15.78 -5.49
CA ALA A 135 -3.22 14.52 -4.77
C ALA A 135 -3.77 13.35 -5.61
N SER A 136 -3.21 12.19 -5.45
CA SER A 136 -3.66 10.99 -6.16
C SER A 136 -4.56 10.15 -5.27
N VAL A 137 -5.75 9.81 -5.76
CA VAL A 137 -6.69 8.88 -5.09
C VAL A 137 -6.86 7.66 -5.99
N CYS A 138 -6.64 6.46 -5.46
CA CYS A 138 -6.84 5.24 -6.26
C CYS A 138 -7.01 3.99 -5.39
N THR A 139 -7.29 2.87 -6.04
CA THR A 139 -7.30 1.57 -5.39
C THR A 139 -5.88 1.06 -5.13
N MET A 140 -5.72 0.19 -4.15
CA MET A 140 -4.43 -0.46 -3.82
C MET A 140 -3.85 -1.25 -5.00
N HIS A 141 -4.68 -1.72 -5.93
CA HIS A 141 -4.22 -2.43 -7.12
C HIS A 141 -3.39 -1.56 -8.05
N LEU A 142 -3.69 -0.27 -8.09
CA LEU A 142 -2.98 0.72 -8.91
C LEU A 142 -1.73 1.29 -8.21
N ALA A 143 -1.52 0.95 -6.95
CA ALA A 143 -0.40 1.49 -6.16
C ALA A 143 0.98 1.06 -6.69
N LYS A 144 1.05 -0.02 -7.48
CA LYS A 144 2.33 -0.54 -7.99
C LYS A 144 2.99 0.48 -8.93
N GLY A 145 4.24 0.83 -8.62
CA GLY A 145 5.02 1.81 -9.40
C GLY A 145 4.91 3.25 -8.90
N LEU A 146 3.86 3.58 -8.16
CA LEU A 146 3.69 4.89 -7.55
C LEU A 146 4.65 5.10 -6.36
N GLU A 147 4.91 6.38 -6.05
CA GLU A 147 5.75 6.78 -4.92
C GLU A 147 5.32 8.18 -4.45
N PHE A 148 5.08 8.32 -3.14
CA PHE A 148 4.64 9.57 -2.53
C PHE A 148 5.44 9.85 -1.25
N ARG A 149 5.56 11.12 -0.88
CA ARG A 149 6.15 11.48 0.42
C ARG A 149 5.21 11.13 1.57
N ALA A 150 3.92 11.29 1.35
CA ALA A 150 2.89 10.95 2.33
C ALA A 150 1.81 10.07 1.70
N VAL A 151 1.37 9.06 2.44
CA VAL A 151 0.31 8.15 2.01
C VAL A 151 -0.73 8.01 3.11
N VAL A 152 -1.99 7.99 2.69
CA VAL A 152 -3.11 7.52 3.48
C VAL A 152 -3.60 6.21 2.88
N VAL A 153 -3.69 5.19 3.70
CA VAL A 153 -4.39 3.93 3.37
C VAL A 153 -5.62 3.90 4.25
N MET A 154 -6.81 4.07 3.68
CA MET A 154 -8.03 4.22 4.44
C MET A 154 -9.11 3.20 4.08
N ALA A 155 -10.16 3.14 4.90
CA ALA A 155 -11.22 2.15 4.79
C ALA A 155 -10.68 0.71 4.94
N CYS A 156 -9.79 0.49 5.93
CA CYS A 156 -9.27 -0.84 6.25
C CYS A 156 -10.20 -1.58 7.24
N ASP A 157 -11.50 -1.51 7.01
CA ASP A 157 -12.51 -2.17 7.85
C ASP A 157 -12.49 -3.70 7.64
N ASP A 158 -12.93 -4.46 8.62
CA ASP A 158 -12.92 -5.93 8.63
C ASP A 158 -13.67 -6.56 7.43
N GLU A 159 -14.71 -5.90 6.89
CA GLU A 159 -15.46 -6.38 5.73
C GLU A 159 -14.85 -5.89 4.39
N VAL A 160 -13.87 -5.00 4.45
CA VAL A 160 -13.22 -4.40 3.28
C VAL A 160 -11.85 -5.02 3.03
N ILE A 161 -11.09 -5.34 4.08
CA ILE A 161 -9.80 -6.02 4.01
C ILE A 161 -9.76 -7.15 5.06
N PRO A 162 -9.80 -8.41 4.62
CA PRO A 162 -9.89 -8.90 3.24
C PRO A 162 -11.24 -8.58 2.59
N LEU A 163 -11.24 -8.48 1.25
CA LEU A 163 -12.49 -8.25 0.50
C LEU A 163 -13.45 -9.43 0.69
N GLN A 164 -14.58 -9.18 1.34
CA GLN A 164 -15.53 -10.21 1.78
C GLN A 164 -16.01 -11.10 0.63
N GLU A 165 -16.31 -10.53 -0.53
CA GLU A 165 -16.72 -11.28 -1.73
C GLU A 165 -15.69 -12.34 -2.16
N ARG A 166 -14.40 -12.08 -1.96
CA ARG A 166 -13.34 -13.03 -2.29
C ARG A 166 -13.26 -14.15 -1.26
N VAL A 167 -13.50 -13.84 0.00
CA VAL A 167 -13.51 -14.83 1.08
C VAL A 167 -14.72 -15.78 0.92
N GLU A 168 -15.90 -15.22 0.59
CA GLU A 168 -17.12 -16.00 0.40
C GLU A 168 -17.11 -16.87 -0.87
N ALA A 169 -16.34 -16.48 -1.89
CA ALA A 169 -16.22 -17.23 -3.14
C ALA A 169 -15.34 -18.49 -3.02
N VAL A 170 -14.64 -18.65 -1.90
CA VAL A 170 -13.68 -19.75 -1.69
C VAL A 170 -14.34 -20.90 -0.94
N THR A 171 -14.09 -22.12 -1.40
CA THR A 171 -14.64 -23.36 -0.80
C THR A 171 -13.58 -24.24 -0.15
N ASP A 172 -12.30 -23.98 -0.40
CA ASP A 172 -11.16 -24.75 0.14
C ASP A 172 -10.32 -23.87 1.09
N GLU A 173 -9.84 -24.46 2.17
CA GLU A 173 -9.04 -23.80 3.20
C GLU A 173 -7.69 -23.28 2.63
N ALA A 174 -7.09 -23.99 1.68
CA ALA A 174 -5.87 -23.56 1.02
C ALA A 174 -6.07 -22.28 0.18
N ASP A 175 -7.20 -22.18 -0.49
CA ASP A 175 -7.55 -21.01 -1.30
C ASP A 175 -7.88 -19.79 -0.42
N ILE A 176 -8.43 -20.01 0.78
CA ILE A 176 -8.65 -18.94 1.78
C ILE A 176 -7.31 -18.31 2.17
N GLU A 177 -6.29 -19.12 2.43
CA GLU A 177 -4.95 -18.60 2.76
C GLU A 177 -4.35 -17.77 1.63
N GLU A 178 -4.56 -18.18 0.36
CA GLU A 178 -4.14 -17.41 -0.80
C GLU A 178 -4.86 -16.05 -0.89
N VAL A 179 -6.16 -16.00 -0.59
CA VAL A 179 -6.90 -14.74 -0.50
C VAL A 179 -6.27 -13.82 0.54
N TYR A 180 -6.06 -14.30 1.77
CA TYR A 180 -5.43 -13.50 2.82
C TYR A 180 -4.03 -13.02 2.46
N ASN A 181 -3.22 -13.87 1.84
CA ASN A 181 -1.88 -13.51 1.39
C ASN A 181 -1.92 -12.44 0.30
N THR A 182 -2.87 -12.51 -0.61
CA THR A 182 -3.08 -11.48 -1.64
C THR A 182 -3.46 -10.13 -1.00
N GLU A 183 -4.39 -10.14 -0.03
CA GLU A 183 -4.83 -8.93 0.66
C GLU A 183 -3.70 -8.28 1.46
N ARG A 184 -2.91 -9.10 2.18
CA ARG A 184 -1.71 -8.61 2.90
C ARG A 184 -0.69 -7.99 1.95
N ASN A 185 -0.46 -8.61 0.79
CA ASN A 185 0.45 -8.08 -0.23
C ASN A 185 -0.05 -6.75 -0.82
N LEU A 186 -1.36 -6.60 -1.06
CA LEU A 186 -1.96 -5.35 -1.53
C LEU A 186 -1.74 -4.23 -0.51
N LEU A 187 -2.07 -4.50 0.75
CA LEU A 187 -1.88 -3.55 1.84
C LEU A 187 -0.41 -3.18 2.04
N TYR A 188 0.48 -4.18 2.00
CA TYR A 188 1.92 -3.97 2.05
C TYR A 188 2.41 -3.03 0.94
N VAL A 189 1.99 -3.30 -0.31
CA VAL A 189 2.37 -2.47 -1.45
C VAL A 189 1.85 -1.05 -1.27
N ALA A 190 0.61 -0.85 -0.87
CA ALA A 190 0.04 0.48 -0.63
C ALA A 190 0.82 1.23 0.47
N CYS A 191 1.06 0.61 1.63
CA CYS A 191 1.82 1.21 2.73
C CYS A 191 3.25 1.60 2.32
N THR A 192 3.93 0.75 1.55
CA THR A 192 5.31 0.98 1.11
C THR A 192 5.45 1.97 -0.04
N ARG A 193 4.35 2.56 -0.51
CA ARG A 193 4.38 3.74 -1.41
C ARG A 193 4.74 5.02 -0.65
N ALA A 194 4.61 5.02 0.67
CA ALA A 194 4.98 6.13 1.52
C ALA A 194 6.50 6.18 1.74
N ARG A 195 7.11 7.35 1.48
CA ARG A 195 8.50 7.60 1.82
C ARG A 195 8.66 8.10 3.25
N ASP A 196 7.94 9.16 3.61
CA ASP A 196 8.18 9.94 4.84
C ASP A 196 7.07 9.77 5.88
N ARG A 197 5.81 9.69 5.45
CA ARG A 197 4.62 9.69 6.31
C ARG A 197 3.58 8.68 5.85
N LEU A 198 3.05 7.90 6.78
CA LEU A 198 1.99 6.93 6.51
C LEU A 198 0.90 7.06 7.58
N LEU A 199 -0.35 7.15 7.13
CA LEU A 199 -1.55 6.97 7.95
C LEU A 199 -2.29 5.73 7.43
N VAL A 200 -2.71 4.85 8.36
CA VAL A 200 -3.57 3.70 8.07
C VAL A 200 -4.83 3.82 8.94
N THR A 201 -6.02 3.69 8.36
CA THR A 201 -7.30 3.82 9.07
C THR A 201 -8.28 2.75 8.68
#